data_e397f7070f0782bfa4824a7b8a9a0605
#
_entry.id   e397f7070f0782bfa4824a7b8a9a0605
#
_cell.length_a   1.000
_cell.length_b   1.000
_cell.length_c   1.000
_cell.angle_alpha   90.00
_cell.angle_beta   90.00
_cell.angle_gamma   90.00
#
_symmetry.space_group_name_H-M   'P 1'
#
loop_
_entity.id
_entity.type
_entity.pdbx_description
1 polymer ?
#
loop_
_entity_poly.entity_id
_entity_poly.type
_entity_poly.pdbx_seq_one_letter_code
_entity_poly.pdbx_strand_id
1 'polypeptide(L)'
;AYPSEEISFESDKVWGTASAPIIFDGEERVVQNIDLIKGWNWISYNVASELFSDPASVLSKAIFAGDEQVKDETNGIYMTYDGVRKQWVNNDPAQALKFDNRHMFLLQSPMVQKLSVSGLAIHEKENLKLDILPNWNYISYLSTVNLPISEALAGFEAVEGDIIKSQDRFSMYGETTGWLGSLTYLEPGKGYMLFSKNKTTLTYPDVTAGTTTRSTISTRSAGMPIETVAEQAGQYAP
;
A
#
# COMPACT_ATOMS: atom_id res chain seq x y z
N ALA A 1 14.07 -16.76 -44.22
CA ALA A 1 13.62 -15.39 -44.32
C ALA A 1 12.40 -15.23 -43.40
N TYR A 2 12.55 -14.54 -42.29
CA TYR A 2 11.43 -14.18 -41.44
C TYR A 2 10.83 -12.89 -41.99
N PRO A 3 9.51 -12.76 -42.10
CA PRO A 3 8.92 -11.48 -42.47
C PRO A 3 9.10 -10.51 -41.29
N SER A 4 9.75 -9.38 -41.54
CA SER A 4 9.75 -8.25 -40.65
C SER A 4 8.40 -7.56 -40.73
N GLU A 5 7.53 -7.75 -39.73
CA GLU A 5 6.36 -6.89 -39.58
C GLU A 5 6.85 -5.52 -39.11
N GLU A 6 6.71 -4.54 -40.00
CA GLU A 6 6.98 -3.14 -39.68
C GLU A 6 5.88 -2.63 -38.74
N ILE A 7 6.22 -2.47 -37.45
CA ILE A 7 5.31 -1.85 -36.48
C ILE A 7 5.34 -0.35 -36.74
N SER A 8 4.32 0.18 -37.45
CA SER A 8 4.15 1.62 -37.62
C SER A 8 3.55 2.20 -36.33
N PHE A 9 4.31 3.04 -35.66
CA PHE A 9 3.79 3.86 -34.57
C PHE A 9 3.10 5.10 -35.16
N GLU A 10 1.78 5.19 -35.03
CA GLU A 10 1.06 6.43 -35.31
C GLU A 10 1.40 7.47 -34.23
N SER A 11 2.07 8.54 -34.62
CA SER A 11 2.63 9.57 -33.74
C SER A 11 1.62 10.57 -33.17
N ASP A 12 0.33 10.46 -33.47
CA ASP A 12 -0.67 11.49 -33.18
C ASP A 12 -1.60 11.18 -31.99
N LYS A 13 -1.30 10.18 -31.19
CA LYS A 13 -2.03 9.98 -29.93
C LYS A 13 -1.42 10.79 -28.81
N VAL A 14 -2.13 11.86 -28.44
CA VAL A 14 -1.91 12.58 -27.19
C VAL A 14 -2.06 11.55 -26.06
N TRP A 15 -0.96 11.23 -25.40
CA TRP A 15 -0.95 10.33 -24.24
C TRP A 15 -1.74 11.00 -23.12
N GLY A 16 -2.94 10.51 -22.87
CA GLY A 16 -3.70 10.86 -21.69
C GLY A 16 -2.94 10.44 -20.42
N THR A 17 -3.14 11.16 -19.32
CA THR A 17 -2.44 11.00 -18.03
C THR A 17 -2.66 9.69 -17.27
N ALA A 18 -3.31 8.72 -17.87
CA ALA A 18 -3.42 7.35 -17.36
C ALA A 18 -2.79 6.40 -18.37
N SER A 19 -1.53 6.03 -18.17
CA SER A 19 -0.96 4.92 -18.94
C SER A 19 -1.71 3.64 -18.59
N ALA A 20 -2.36 3.03 -19.59
CA ALA A 20 -2.86 1.67 -19.42
C ALA A 20 -1.67 0.74 -19.07
N PRO A 21 -1.86 -0.25 -18.21
CA PRO A 21 -0.81 -1.20 -17.89
C PRO A 21 -0.33 -1.92 -19.17
N ILE A 22 0.98 -2.04 -19.31
CA ILE A 22 1.57 -2.80 -20.43
C ILE A 22 1.52 -4.27 -20.02
N ILE A 23 0.75 -5.08 -20.75
CA ILE A 23 0.65 -6.52 -20.55
C ILE A 23 1.69 -7.20 -21.43
N PHE A 24 2.66 -7.87 -20.78
CA PHE A 24 3.61 -8.76 -21.44
C PHE A 24 3.30 -10.19 -21.02
N ASP A 25 3.12 -11.09 -21.96
CA ASP A 25 2.86 -12.53 -21.75
C ASP A 25 1.70 -12.84 -20.78
N GLY A 26 0.67 -11.98 -20.74
CA GLY A 26 -0.48 -12.12 -19.84
C GLY A 26 -0.26 -11.58 -18.43
N GLU A 27 0.94 -11.06 -18.10
CA GLU A 27 1.25 -10.46 -16.79
C GLU A 27 1.19 -8.93 -16.85
N GLU A 28 0.43 -8.34 -15.96
CA GLU A 28 0.28 -6.89 -15.85
C GLU A 28 1.50 -6.27 -15.15
N ARG A 29 2.29 -5.46 -15.87
CA ARG A 29 3.36 -4.66 -15.29
C ARG A 29 2.85 -3.29 -14.89
N VAL A 30 3.13 -2.91 -13.65
CA VAL A 30 2.69 -1.65 -13.06
C VAL A 30 3.87 -0.89 -12.44
N VAL A 31 3.67 0.41 -12.20
CA VAL A 31 4.62 1.24 -11.46
C VAL A 31 3.98 1.69 -10.17
N GLN A 32 4.54 1.26 -9.05
CA GLN A 32 4.22 1.78 -7.74
C GLN A 32 5.02 3.06 -7.48
N ASN A 33 4.34 4.12 -7.06
CA ASN A 33 4.95 5.37 -6.61
C ASN A 33 4.81 5.51 -5.11
N ILE A 34 5.92 5.71 -4.40
CA ILE A 34 5.98 5.89 -2.95
C ILE A 34 6.42 7.31 -2.64
N ASP A 35 5.55 8.10 -2.00
CA ASP A 35 5.88 9.44 -1.57
C ASP A 35 6.74 9.39 -0.30
N LEU A 36 7.92 10.01 -0.36
CA LEU A 36 8.87 10.10 0.73
C LEU A 36 8.88 11.51 1.31
N ILE A 37 8.87 11.60 2.63
CA ILE A 37 9.15 12.84 3.37
C ILE A 37 10.63 12.90 3.75
N LYS A 38 11.13 14.09 4.08
CA LYS A 38 12.47 14.21 4.66
C LYS A 38 12.56 13.48 6.00
N GLY A 39 13.62 12.71 6.18
CA GLY A 39 13.83 11.85 7.36
C GLY A 39 13.36 10.43 7.12
N TRP A 40 12.96 9.74 8.19
CA TRP A 40 12.54 8.34 8.12
C TRP A 40 11.16 8.19 7.50
N ASN A 41 11.01 7.13 6.71
CA ASN A 41 9.78 6.71 6.06
C ASN A 41 9.59 5.20 6.29
N TRP A 42 8.42 4.80 6.73
CA TRP A 42 8.00 3.41 6.75
C TRP A 42 7.38 3.09 5.40
N ILE A 43 8.08 2.33 4.59
CA ILE A 43 7.68 2.02 3.21
C ILE A 43 7.34 0.56 3.04
N SER A 44 6.50 0.25 2.05
CA SER A 44 6.21 -1.11 1.62
C SER A 44 5.94 -1.18 0.13
N TYR A 45 6.04 -2.38 -0.43
CA TYR A 45 5.84 -2.63 -1.83
C TYR A 45 4.59 -3.47 -2.06
N ASN A 46 3.74 -3.03 -3.00
CA ASN A 46 2.55 -3.76 -3.45
C ASN A 46 2.69 -4.29 -4.89
N VAL A 47 3.91 -4.46 -5.33
CA VAL A 47 4.27 -5.07 -6.61
C VAL A 47 5.24 -6.22 -6.37
N ALA A 48 5.35 -7.14 -7.32
CA ALA A 48 6.41 -8.14 -7.36
C ALA A 48 7.47 -7.69 -8.37
N SER A 49 8.68 -7.39 -7.90
CA SER A 49 9.76 -6.86 -8.76
C SER A 49 10.99 -7.74 -8.72
N GLU A 50 11.55 -8.02 -9.88
CA GLU A 50 12.83 -8.72 -10.03
C GLU A 50 13.99 -7.90 -9.42
N LEU A 51 13.83 -6.57 -9.35
CA LEU A 51 14.82 -5.66 -8.78
C LEU A 51 14.95 -5.78 -7.26
N PHE A 52 14.06 -6.48 -6.58
CA PHE A 52 14.10 -6.62 -5.12
C PHE A 52 15.34 -7.37 -4.60
N SER A 53 15.96 -8.19 -5.45
CA SER A 53 17.25 -8.82 -5.13
C SER A 53 18.43 -7.85 -5.15
N ASP A 54 18.25 -6.67 -5.77
CA ASP A 54 19.25 -5.59 -5.86
C ASP A 54 18.62 -4.26 -5.38
N PRO A 55 18.60 -3.99 -4.06
CA PRO A 55 18.03 -2.77 -3.51
C PRO A 55 18.64 -1.48 -4.06
N ALA A 56 19.93 -1.51 -4.45
CA ALA A 56 20.58 -0.35 -5.04
C ALA A 56 19.91 0.06 -6.36
N SER A 57 19.51 -0.90 -7.19
CA SER A 57 18.76 -0.64 -8.43
C SER A 57 17.38 -0.04 -8.15
N VAL A 58 16.66 -0.50 -7.13
CA VAL A 58 15.38 0.09 -6.70
C VAL A 58 15.60 1.52 -6.24
N LEU A 59 16.56 1.74 -5.33
CA LEU A 59 16.84 3.03 -4.71
C LEU A 59 17.46 4.04 -5.69
N SER A 60 18.04 3.59 -6.82
CA SER A 60 18.60 4.47 -7.86
C SER A 60 17.57 5.43 -8.48
N LYS A 61 16.28 5.19 -8.26
CA LYS A 61 15.19 6.04 -8.72
C LYS A 61 14.89 7.24 -7.80
N ALA A 62 15.60 7.35 -6.67
CA ALA A 62 15.52 8.45 -5.73
C ALA A 62 16.89 9.11 -5.54
N ILE A 63 16.92 10.29 -4.93
CA ILE A 63 18.13 11.07 -4.69
C ILE A 63 18.56 10.88 -3.24
N PHE A 64 19.85 10.55 -3.05
CA PHE A 64 20.48 10.43 -1.74
C PHE A 64 21.73 11.32 -1.69
N ALA A 65 22.03 11.84 -0.50
CA ALA A 65 23.12 12.81 -0.31
C ALA A 65 24.36 12.17 0.33
N GLY A 66 24.14 11.36 1.36
CA GLY A 66 25.18 10.64 2.11
C GLY A 66 24.65 10.31 3.51
N ASP A 67 25.03 9.13 4.00
CA ASP A 67 24.67 8.57 5.30
C ASP A 67 23.18 8.21 5.48
N GLU A 68 22.34 8.33 4.44
CA GLU A 68 20.97 7.81 4.51
C GLU A 68 21.01 6.29 4.64
N GLN A 69 20.02 5.76 5.36
CA GLN A 69 19.93 4.33 5.63
C GLN A 69 18.61 3.76 5.09
N VAL A 70 18.70 2.50 4.70
CA VAL A 70 17.55 1.62 4.51
C VAL A 70 17.70 0.41 5.41
N LYS A 71 16.62 0.04 6.12
CA LYS A 71 16.64 -1.04 7.13
C LYS A 71 15.52 -2.04 6.88
N ASP A 72 15.87 -3.29 7.04
CA ASP A 72 14.96 -4.41 7.24
C ASP A 72 15.00 -4.79 8.73
N GLU A 73 14.02 -4.31 9.48
CA GLU A 73 13.92 -4.58 10.93
C GLU A 73 13.52 -6.04 11.21
N THR A 74 12.90 -6.73 10.24
CA THR A 74 12.53 -8.15 10.39
C THR A 74 13.79 -9.02 10.51
N ASN A 75 14.80 -8.74 9.69
CA ASN A 75 16.04 -9.52 9.63
C ASN A 75 17.22 -8.83 10.33
N GLY A 76 17.06 -7.59 10.82
CA GLY A 76 18.12 -6.82 11.48
C GLY A 76 19.24 -6.38 10.51
N ILE A 77 18.94 -6.22 9.24
CA ILE A 77 19.89 -5.87 8.18
C ILE A 77 19.64 -4.43 7.72
N TYR A 78 20.72 -3.71 7.43
CA TYR A 78 20.59 -2.38 6.85
C TYR A 78 21.72 -2.07 5.85
N MET A 79 21.46 -1.09 4.99
CA MET A 79 22.44 -0.49 4.09
C MET A 79 22.54 1.01 4.40
N THR A 80 23.74 1.56 4.18
CA THR A 80 24.01 3.00 4.26
C THR A 80 24.46 3.51 2.90
N TYR A 81 23.99 4.69 2.50
CA TYR A 81 24.41 5.33 1.27
C TYR A 81 25.74 6.04 1.47
N ASP A 82 26.79 5.60 0.74
CA ASP A 82 28.08 6.29 0.69
C ASP A 82 27.99 7.45 -0.30
N GLY A 83 27.86 8.67 0.23
CA GLY A 83 27.72 9.88 -0.58
C GLY A 83 28.98 10.22 -1.41
N VAL A 84 30.15 9.68 -1.04
CA VAL A 84 31.40 9.87 -1.81
C VAL A 84 31.47 8.91 -2.99
N ARG A 85 31.22 7.62 -2.75
CA ARG A 85 31.24 6.58 -3.79
C ARG A 85 29.95 6.50 -4.59
N LYS A 86 28.89 7.18 -4.13
CA LYS A 86 27.56 7.18 -4.75
C LYS A 86 26.96 5.78 -4.85
N GLN A 87 27.08 4.99 -3.77
CA GLN A 87 26.60 3.61 -3.73
C GLN A 87 26.04 3.24 -2.37
N TRP A 88 25.13 2.28 -2.37
CA TRP A 88 24.62 1.65 -1.17
C TRP A 88 25.56 0.54 -0.69
N VAL A 89 25.86 0.51 0.60
CA VAL A 89 26.78 -0.45 1.21
C VAL A 89 26.06 -1.18 2.33
N ASN A 90 26.06 -2.53 2.28
CA ASN A 90 25.52 -3.34 3.37
C ASN A 90 26.39 -3.17 4.63
N ASN A 91 25.73 -3.11 5.79
CA ASN A 91 26.42 -3.06 7.09
C ASN A 91 27.18 -4.35 7.40
N ASP A 92 26.66 -5.49 6.95
CA ASP A 92 27.31 -6.80 7.02
C ASP A 92 27.50 -7.35 5.59
N PRO A 93 28.74 -7.51 5.12
CA PRO A 93 29.00 -8.07 3.80
C PRO A 93 28.50 -9.51 3.61
N ALA A 94 28.31 -10.25 4.71
CA ALA A 94 27.79 -11.62 4.67
C ALA A 94 26.25 -11.70 4.54
N GLN A 95 25.57 -10.59 4.80
CA GLN A 95 24.11 -10.52 4.78
C GLN A 95 23.66 -9.34 3.91
N ALA A 96 23.32 -9.61 2.66
CA ALA A 96 22.79 -8.58 1.77
C ALA A 96 21.31 -8.30 2.06
N LEU A 97 20.96 -7.02 2.25
CA LEU A 97 19.58 -6.59 2.29
C LEU A 97 18.91 -6.92 0.96
N LYS A 98 17.68 -7.42 1.02
CA LYS A 98 16.81 -7.63 -0.14
C LYS A 98 15.46 -7.01 0.17
N PHE A 99 14.86 -6.39 -0.82
CA PHE A 99 13.47 -6.00 -0.71
C PHE A 99 12.54 -7.18 -1.00
N ASP A 100 11.33 -7.09 -0.51
CA ASP A 100 10.22 -7.94 -0.86
C ASP A 100 8.90 -7.17 -0.72
N ASN A 101 7.81 -7.83 -1.00
CA ASN A 101 6.46 -7.29 -0.83
C ASN A 101 5.73 -7.89 0.40
N ARG A 102 6.44 -8.50 1.34
CA ARG A 102 5.86 -9.09 2.56
C ARG A 102 6.13 -8.25 3.78
N HIS A 103 7.28 -7.58 3.80
CA HIS A 103 7.75 -6.79 4.94
C HIS A 103 7.74 -5.29 4.63
N MET A 104 7.67 -4.50 5.67
CA MET A 104 7.96 -3.08 5.57
C MET A 104 9.45 -2.83 5.73
N PHE A 105 9.91 -1.72 5.17
CA PHE A 105 11.29 -1.24 5.29
C PHE A 105 11.28 0.19 5.84
N LEU A 106 12.34 0.54 6.58
CA LEU A 106 12.60 1.90 7.03
C LEU A 106 13.57 2.53 6.04
N LEU A 107 13.17 3.60 5.37
CA LEU A 107 14.01 4.34 4.42
C LEU A 107 14.17 5.78 4.86
N GLN A 108 15.41 6.21 5.00
CA GLN A 108 15.73 7.62 5.25
C GLN A 108 15.86 8.36 3.92
N SER A 109 15.19 9.51 3.81
CA SER A 109 15.25 10.38 2.64
C SER A 109 15.80 11.76 3.02
N PRO A 110 16.71 12.36 2.21
CA PRO A 110 17.24 13.70 2.50
C PRO A 110 16.22 14.82 2.23
N MET A 111 15.18 14.54 1.44
CA MET A 111 14.19 15.52 1.00
C MET A 111 12.83 14.87 0.74
N VAL A 112 11.83 15.71 0.49
CA VAL A 112 10.55 15.27 -0.07
C VAL A 112 10.77 14.87 -1.53
N GLN A 113 10.47 13.64 -1.87
CA GLN A 113 10.63 13.09 -3.21
C GLN A 113 9.74 11.87 -3.43
N LYS A 114 9.84 11.25 -4.59
CA LYS A 114 9.08 10.05 -4.95
C LYS A 114 10.04 8.92 -5.32
N LEU A 115 9.81 7.74 -4.75
CA LEU A 115 10.47 6.51 -5.16
C LEU A 115 9.51 5.72 -6.05
N SER A 116 9.95 5.41 -7.29
CA SER A 116 9.14 4.67 -8.26
C SER A 116 9.72 3.27 -8.47
N VAL A 117 8.88 2.25 -8.34
CA VAL A 117 9.27 0.85 -8.48
C VAL A 117 8.37 0.17 -9.49
N SER A 118 8.97 -0.46 -10.51
CA SER A 118 8.25 -1.25 -11.50
C SER A 118 8.22 -2.72 -11.09
N GLY A 119 7.10 -3.39 -11.29
CA GLY A 119 6.93 -4.81 -10.99
C GLY A 119 5.64 -5.36 -11.57
N LEU A 120 5.37 -6.62 -11.31
CA LEU A 120 4.10 -7.25 -11.64
C LEU A 120 3.04 -6.88 -10.61
N ALA A 121 1.83 -6.65 -11.07
CA ALA A 121 0.69 -6.45 -10.19
C ALA A 121 0.41 -7.71 -9.36
N ILE A 122 -0.07 -7.54 -8.14
CA ILE A 122 -0.41 -8.64 -7.24
C ILE A 122 -1.94 -8.74 -7.16
N HIS A 123 -2.50 -9.79 -7.77
CA HIS A 123 -3.96 -9.98 -7.88
C HIS A 123 -4.46 -11.27 -7.24
N GLU A 124 -3.63 -12.31 -7.16
CA GLU A 124 -4.08 -13.60 -6.66
C GLU A 124 -4.19 -13.58 -5.13
N LYS A 125 -5.27 -14.14 -4.59
CA LYS A 125 -5.55 -14.20 -3.15
C LYS A 125 -4.38 -14.76 -2.34
N GLU A 126 -3.68 -15.76 -2.86
CA GLU A 126 -2.51 -16.35 -2.19
C GLU A 126 -1.32 -15.38 -2.14
N ASN A 127 -1.22 -14.49 -3.13
CA ASN A 127 -0.19 -13.45 -3.17
C ASN A 127 -0.52 -12.26 -2.26
N LEU A 128 -1.81 -12.07 -1.91
CA LEU A 128 -2.28 -11.04 -0.98
C LEU A 128 -2.26 -11.49 0.50
N LYS A 129 -1.65 -12.63 0.79
CA LYS A 129 -1.64 -13.26 2.11
C LYS A 129 -0.29 -13.05 2.81
N LEU A 130 -0.34 -12.64 4.06
CA LEU A 130 0.82 -12.52 4.95
C LEU A 130 0.68 -13.48 6.14
N ASP A 131 1.75 -14.17 6.48
CA ASP A 131 1.84 -14.93 7.73
C ASP A 131 2.12 -13.97 8.90
N ILE A 132 1.30 -14.04 9.92
CA ILE A 132 1.40 -13.20 11.11
C ILE A 132 1.80 -14.08 12.30
N LEU A 133 2.90 -13.72 12.93
CA LEU A 133 3.40 -14.40 14.13
C LEU A 133 2.93 -13.68 15.40
N PRO A 134 2.90 -14.33 16.55
CA PRO A 134 2.68 -13.65 17.82
C PRO A 134 3.72 -12.56 18.05
N ASN A 135 3.31 -11.45 18.68
CA ASN A 135 4.06 -10.21 18.87
C ASN A 135 4.09 -9.29 17.63
N TRP A 136 5.12 -8.45 17.50
CA TRP A 136 5.23 -7.45 16.45
C TRP A 136 5.67 -8.06 15.11
N ASN A 137 4.95 -7.70 14.07
CA ASN A 137 5.24 -8.02 12.68
C ASN A 137 5.41 -6.73 11.90
N TYR A 138 6.45 -6.63 11.09
CA TYR A 138 6.70 -5.53 10.16
C TYR A 138 6.10 -5.91 8.82
N ILE A 139 4.95 -5.33 8.46
CA ILE A 139 4.15 -5.80 7.34
C ILE A 139 4.04 -4.79 6.21
N SER A 140 3.99 -5.28 4.98
CA SER A 140 3.60 -4.53 3.80
C SER A 140 2.10 -4.31 3.75
N TYR A 141 1.68 -3.27 3.03
CA TYR A 141 0.30 -3.10 2.58
C TYR A 141 0.22 -3.42 1.08
N LEU A 142 -0.46 -4.51 0.73
CA LEU A 142 -0.44 -5.08 -0.62
C LEU A 142 -1.53 -4.52 -1.55
N SER A 143 -2.54 -3.81 -1.02
CA SER A 143 -3.56 -3.18 -1.85
C SER A 143 -3.02 -1.97 -2.62
N THR A 144 -3.60 -1.70 -3.78
CA THR A 144 -3.28 -0.54 -4.63
C THR A 144 -4.12 0.69 -4.31
N VAL A 145 -5.08 0.59 -3.39
CA VAL A 145 -5.99 1.67 -3.00
C VAL A 145 -5.96 1.89 -1.48
N ASN A 146 -6.30 3.10 -1.06
CA ASN A 146 -6.52 3.40 0.35
C ASN A 146 -7.80 2.69 0.82
N LEU A 147 -7.72 1.94 1.90
CA LEU A 147 -8.88 1.29 2.50
C LEU A 147 -9.02 1.69 3.96
N PRO A 148 -10.27 1.85 4.45
CA PRO A 148 -10.55 1.90 5.87
C PRO A 148 -9.91 0.68 6.56
N ILE A 149 -9.37 0.87 7.77
CA ILE A 149 -8.66 -0.19 8.50
C ILE A 149 -9.52 -1.45 8.68
N SER A 150 -10.84 -1.29 8.90
CA SER A 150 -11.78 -2.40 9.03
C SER A 150 -11.94 -3.21 7.74
N GLU A 151 -11.81 -2.57 6.58
CA GLU A 151 -11.86 -3.24 5.28
C GLU A 151 -10.50 -3.86 4.92
N ALA A 152 -9.42 -3.11 5.13
CA ALA A 152 -8.07 -3.57 4.85
C ALA A 152 -7.70 -4.82 5.67
N LEU A 153 -8.14 -4.88 6.93
CA LEU A 153 -7.88 -5.99 7.85
C LEU A 153 -9.06 -6.97 7.99
N ALA A 154 -10.04 -6.93 7.08
CA ALA A 154 -11.18 -7.85 7.12
C ALA A 154 -10.77 -9.35 7.02
N GLY A 155 -9.64 -9.65 6.41
CA GLY A 155 -9.08 -10.98 6.31
C GLY A 155 -8.06 -11.33 7.41
N PHE A 156 -8.05 -10.58 8.52
CA PHE A 156 -7.25 -10.84 9.72
C PHE A 156 -8.17 -11.19 10.90
N GLU A 157 -7.91 -12.31 11.54
CA GLU A 157 -8.66 -12.75 12.72
C GLU A 157 -8.15 -12.03 13.97
N ALA A 158 -8.54 -10.74 14.09
CA ALA A 158 -8.12 -9.89 15.20
C ALA A 158 -8.77 -10.33 16.52
N VAL A 159 -8.01 -10.25 17.60
CA VAL A 159 -8.49 -10.49 18.97
C VAL A 159 -8.27 -9.24 19.84
N GLU A 160 -9.03 -9.16 20.94
CA GLU A 160 -8.94 -8.03 21.90
C GLU A 160 -7.50 -7.69 22.25
N GLY A 161 -7.11 -6.42 21.99
CA GLY A 161 -5.80 -5.89 22.28
C GLY A 161 -4.73 -6.11 21.19
N ASP A 162 -5.07 -6.65 20.02
CA ASP A 162 -4.22 -6.56 18.84
C ASP A 162 -4.07 -5.10 18.41
N ILE A 163 -2.88 -4.72 17.90
CA ILE A 163 -2.56 -3.32 17.61
C ILE A 163 -1.94 -3.22 16.23
N ILE A 164 -2.38 -2.23 15.45
CA ILE A 164 -1.69 -1.84 14.23
C ILE A 164 -1.18 -0.39 14.34
N LYS A 165 0.03 -0.15 13.84
CA LYS A 165 0.69 1.16 13.85
C LYS A 165 1.22 1.53 12.49
N SER A 166 1.03 2.79 12.11
CA SER A 166 1.86 3.48 11.13
C SER A 166 3.01 4.19 11.83
N GLN A 167 3.77 4.97 11.09
CA GLN A 167 4.88 5.76 11.63
C GLN A 167 4.43 6.75 12.73
N ASP A 168 3.22 7.30 12.65
CA ASP A 168 2.71 8.39 13.48
C ASP A 168 1.35 8.12 14.13
N ARG A 169 0.68 7.02 13.79
CA ARG A 169 -0.69 6.68 14.25
C ARG A 169 -0.78 5.21 14.63
N PHE A 170 -1.81 4.90 15.40
CA PHE A 170 -2.12 3.51 15.75
C PHE A 170 -3.62 3.30 15.92
N SER A 171 -4.03 2.03 15.88
CA SER A 171 -5.35 1.58 16.31
C SER A 171 -5.23 0.24 17.04
N MET A 172 -6.12 0.02 17.99
CA MET A 172 -6.23 -1.21 18.78
C MET A 172 -7.57 -1.87 18.50
N TYR A 173 -7.57 -3.17 18.45
CA TYR A 173 -8.78 -3.95 18.27
C TYR A 173 -9.48 -4.23 19.60
N GLY A 174 -10.77 -3.98 19.65
CA GLY A 174 -11.66 -4.36 20.74
C GLY A 174 -12.80 -5.22 20.19
N GLU A 175 -13.17 -6.29 20.90
CA GLU A 175 -14.23 -7.23 20.45
C GLU A 175 -15.56 -6.52 20.18
N THR A 176 -15.89 -5.49 20.96
CA THR A 176 -17.15 -4.75 20.80
C THR A 176 -17.03 -3.51 19.90
N THR A 177 -15.82 -2.95 19.76
CA THR A 177 -15.59 -1.67 19.08
C THR A 177 -14.95 -1.83 17.70
N GLY A 178 -14.38 -3.02 17.42
CA GLY A 178 -13.50 -3.21 16.26
C GLY A 178 -12.20 -2.41 16.42
N TRP A 179 -11.61 -2.00 15.31
CA TRP A 179 -10.40 -1.19 15.30
C TRP A 179 -10.71 0.26 15.69
N LEU A 180 -10.12 0.72 16.78
CA LEU A 180 -10.31 2.07 17.33
C LEU A 180 -8.97 2.76 17.58
N GLY A 181 -8.80 3.97 17.07
CA GLY A 181 -7.59 4.77 17.23
C GLY A 181 -7.45 5.89 16.21
N SER A 182 -6.25 6.44 16.12
CA SER A 182 -5.93 7.53 15.20
C SER A 182 -5.56 7.03 13.78
N LEU A 183 -5.19 5.76 13.62
CA LEU A 183 -4.97 5.13 12.33
C LEU A 183 -6.31 4.60 11.81
N THR A 184 -6.89 5.27 10.82
CA THR A 184 -8.22 4.95 10.29
C THR A 184 -8.20 4.35 8.88
N TYR A 185 -7.09 4.53 8.15
CA TYR A 185 -6.89 4.02 6.79
C TYR A 185 -5.51 3.39 6.65
N LEU A 186 -5.41 2.36 5.80
CA LEU A 186 -4.14 1.88 5.27
C LEU A 186 -3.94 2.41 3.85
N GLU A 187 -2.70 2.77 3.51
CA GLU A 187 -2.34 3.47 2.29
C GLU A 187 -1.25 2.72 1.51
N PRO A 188 -1.35 2.61 0.16
CA PRO A 188 -0.32 2.02 -0.67
C PRO A 188 1.05 2.70 -0.47
N GLY A 189 2.10 1.89 -0.45
CA GLY A 189 3.47 2.38 -0.27
C GLY A 189 3.87 2.65 1.18
N LYS A 190 2.93 2.59 2.13
CA LYS A 190 3.20 2.72 3.56
C LYS A 190 3.40 1.35 4.19
N GLY A 191 4.39 1.27 5.09
CA GLY A 191 4.64 0.11 5.92
C GLY A 191 3.93 0.24 7.28
N TYR A 192 3.63 -0.90 7.90
CA TYR A 192 2.92 -0.96 9.17
C TYR A 192 3.57 -1.97 10.11
N MET A 193 3.37 -1.75 11.42
CA MET A 193 3.67 -2.74 12.45
C MET A 193 2.35 -3.30 12.98
N LEU A 194 2.20 -4.62 12.93
CA LEU A 194 1.04 -5.33 13.46
C LEU A 194 1.45 -6.19 14.65
N PHE A 195 0.93 -5.86 15.82
CA PHE A 195 1.02 -6.73 16.99
C PHE A 195 -0.15 -7.69 16.98
N SER A 196 0.14 -8.96 17.03
CA SER A 196 -0.85 -10.02 17.13
C SER A 196 -0.57 -10.88 18.36
N LYS A 197 -1.60 -11.26 19.09
CA LYS A 197 -1.50 -12.21 20.21
C LYS A 197 -1.34 -13.65 19.72
N ASN A 198 -1.84 -13.95 18.54
CA ASN A 198 -1.89 -15.29 17.99
C ASN A 198 -1.11 -15.42 16.69
N LYS A 199 -0.67 -16.65 16.40
CA LYS A 199 -0.23 -16.99 15.04
C LYS A 199 -1.46 -17.10 14.14
N THR A 200 -1.51 -16.33 13.07
CA THR A 200 -2.61 -16.28 12.11
C THR A 200 -2.12 -15.86 10.73
N THR A 201 -3.04 -15.54 9.84
CA THR A 201 -2.73 -14.96 8.54
C THR A 201 -3.55 -13.70 8.33
N LEU A 202 -2.99 -12.71 7.64
CA LEU A 202 -3.70 -11.57 7.11
C LEU A 202 -3.83 -11.76 5.59
N THR A 203 -5.06 -11.76 5.09
CA THR A 203 -5.32 -11.75 3.63
C THR A 203 -5.93 -10.41 3.26
N TYR A 204 -5.23 -9.62 2.48
CA TYR A 204 -5.76 -8.35 1.98
C TYR A 204 -6.88 -8.60 0.95
N PRO A 205 -7.89 -7.70 0.88
CA PRO A 205 -8.90 -7.77 -0.16
C PRO A 205 -8.25 -7.49 -1.53
N ASP A 206 -8.66 -8.25 -2.55
CA ASP A 206 -8.28 -7.99 -3.93
C ASP A 206 -9.13 -6.84 -4.48
N VAL A 207 -8.60 -5.63 -4.38
CA VAL A 207 -9.23 -4.41 -4.88
C VAL A 207 -8.24 -3.67 -5.77
N THR A 208 -8.61 -3.53 -7.04
CA THR A 208 -7.87 -2.73 -8.01
C THR A 208 -8.43 -1.31 -8.09
N ALA A 209 -7.59 -0.33 -8.42
CA ALA A 209 -8.02 1.04 -8.67
C ALA A 209 -9.06 1.06 -9.83
N GLY A 210 -10.33 1.27 -9.49
CA GLY A 210 -11.46 1.21 -10.45
C GLY A 210 -12.61 0.31 -9.99
N THR A 211 -12.39 -0.60 -9.07
CA THR A 211 -13.47 -1.38 -8.44
C THR A 211 -13.97 -0.63 -7.21
N THR A 212 -14.80 0.40 -7.41
CA THR A 212 -15.56 0.98 -6.32
C THR A 212 -16.58 -0.06 -5.90
N THR A 213 -16.31 -0.81 -4.86
CA THR A 213 -17.33 -1.61 -4.19
C THR A 213 -18.35 -0.63 -3.63
N ARG A 214 -19.43 -0.43 -4.38
CA ARG A 214 -20.59 0.32 -3.91
C ARG A 214 -21.17 -0.51 -2.78
N SER A 215 -20.81 -0.17 -1.54
CA SER A 215 -21.48 -0.69 -0.36
C SER A 215 -22.95 -0.36 -0.52
N THR A 216 -23.74 -1.36 -0.89
CA THR A 216 -25.19 -1.24 -0.86
C THR A 216 -25.57 -1.22 0.61
N ILE A 217 -25.69 0.00 1.15
CA ILE A 217 -26.47 0.21 2.36
C ILE A 217 -27.88 -0.20 2.00
N SER A 218 -28.25 -1.41 2.38
CA SER A 218 -29.62 -1.86 2.35
C SER A 218 -30.38 -1.07 3.43
N THR A 219 -30.84 0.11 3.06
CA THR A 219 -31.88 0.79 3.82
C THR A 219 -33.12 -0.07 3.70
N ARG A 220 -33.40 -0.90 4.71
CA ARG A 220 -34.74 -1.40 4.94
C ARG A 220 -35.60 -0.19 5.22
N SER A 221 -36.23 0.31 4.18
CA SER A 221 -37.36 1.22 4.29
C SER A 221 -38.51 0.44 4.93
N ALA A 222 -38.67 0.60 6.24
CA ALA A 222 -39.93 0.30 6.88
C ALA A 222 -40.94 1.35 6.36
N GLY A 223 -41.89 0.91 5.56
CA GLY A 223 -42.95 1.74 5.04
C GLY A 223 -43.74 2.34 6.18
N MET A 224 -43.75 3.66 6.25
CA MET A 224 -44.84 4.44 6.86
C MET A 224 -45.54 5.20 5.74
N PRO A 225 -46.85 5.21 5.67
CA PRO A 225 -47.59 5.98 4.67
C PRO A 225 -47.45 7.46 4.96
N ILE A 226 -47.09 8.22 3.94
CA ILE A 226 -47.11 9.68 3.97
C ILE A 226 -48.56 10.10 3.84
N GLU A 227 -49.17 10.54 4.94
CA GLU A 227 -50.40 11.32 4.86
C GLU A 227 -50.07 12.71 4.30
N THR A 228 -50.69 13.01 3.17
CA THR A 228 -50.74 14.33 2.57
C THR A 228 -51.49 15.29 3.49
N VAL A 229 -50.79 16.27 4.06
CA VAL A 229 -51.41 17.46 4.64
C VAL A 229 -51.39 18.54 3.56
N ALA A 230 -52.58 18.75 3.00
CA ALA A 230 -52.90 19.86 2.13
C ALA A 230 -52.93 21.17 2.92
N GLU A 231 -52.30 22.18 2.33
CA GLU A 231 -52.70 23.59 2.27
C GLU A 231 -53.60 24.16 3.36
N GLN A 232 -53.05 25.07 4.17
CA GLN A 232 -53.81 26.24 4.63
C GLN A 232 -52.96 27.50 4.51
N ALA A 233 -53.17 28.18 3.38
CA ALA A 233 -52.87 29.60 3.27
C ALA A 233 -54.01 30.36 3.96
N GLY A 234 -53.68 31.26 4.84
CA GLY A 234 -54.68 32.10 5.52
C GLY A 234 -54.07 33.28 6.25
N GLN A 235 -54.00 34.41 5.55
CA GLN A 235 -54.26 35.78 5.99
C GLN A 235 -53.78 36.24 7.37
N TYR A 236 -52.86 37.21 7.36
CA TYR A 236 -52.94 38.39 8.23
C TYR A 236 -52.34 39.59 7.51
N ALA A 237 -53.22 40.54 7.16
CA ALA A 237 -52.96 41.97 7.11
C ALA A 237 -53.85 42.61 8.22
N PRO A 238 -53.67 43.82 8.69
CA PRO A 238 -53.08 44.98 8.06
C PRO A 238 -51.69 45.35 8.60
#